data_0d732a2854cde4d4412d356c1b67edd8
#
_entry.id   0d732a2854cde4d4412d356c1b67edd8
#
_cell.length_a   1.000
_cell.length_b   1.000
_cell.length_c   1.000
_cell.angle_alpha   90.00
_cell.angle_beta   90.00
_cell.angle_gamma   90.00
#
_symmetry.space_group_name_H-M   'P 1'
#
loop_
_entity.id
_entity.type
_entity.pdbx_description
1 polymer ?
#
loop_
_entity_poly.entity_id
_entity_poly.type
_entity_poly.pdbx_seq_one_letter_code
_entity_poly.pdbx_strand_id
1 'polypeptide(L)'
;MIKAFRPLFFIFVILLFAACGTPKTILTRQSVAMPKREFRGAWIQTVGQSRYQHMNSAAMKHYFSEMVRKLDEAGINAVIFQVRPEADAFYKSELEPWSRFLTGVQGKAPDDPSFDPLAFMIEECHRRGMELHAWLNPYRVKTNISNRLAGGHIYERYPERFVQYGNQLFFDPGLPENRSFICEVVRDIVSRYEVDAIHMDDYFYPYPIAGTPFPDDKSFSMYAASQGFSPSQRGDWRRNNVNLLIRQIKYTIAGTRPSTRFGISPFGIYRNRRNDPEGSDTNGLQNYDDLYADIKLWVEKGWIDYNLPQLYWEIGHAAADYTTLLHWWNANNFQQHLYIGQDLKRSIDKNELQTKIRQSREMTFVHGNCYWYGYQILDDFEGVAGMLKTDIHPARALIPAYTHMHDGRPGAVKKLTEVFTEDMHFLTWEHNKRPLQPETAQKFVVYRFHHKEKIDLNRAENIIQVTPDNFFVLPYEGGDKRYIYVVTALDAFGNESKPSRIKLKL
;
A
#
# COMPACT_ATOMS: atom_id res chain seq x y z
N MET A 1 -10.75 -69.02 -81.35
CA MET A 1 -10.51 -69.86 -80.15
C MET A 1 -9.75 -69.03 -79.16
N ILE A 2 -10.06 -69.04 -78.01
CA ILE A 2 -9.58 -68.33 -76.79
C ILE A 2 -10.59 -67.27 -76.38
N LYS A 3 -11.37 -67.64 -75.37
CA LYS A 3 -12.32 -66.80 -74.62
C LYS A 3 -11.60 -65.92 -73.63
N ALA A 4 -11.84 -64.61 -73.69
CA ALA A 4 -11.33 -63.66 -72.75
C ALA A 4 -12.34 -63.53 -71.59
N PHE A 5 -11.85 -63.78 -70.34
CA PHE A 5 -12.56 -63.50 -69.09
C PHE A 5 -12.34 -62.06 -68.72
N ARG A 6 -13.43 -61.31 -68.45
CA ARG A 6 -13.39 -60.00 -67.80
C ARG A 6 -13.64 -60.20 -66.25
N PRO A 7 -12.84 -59.66 -65.38
CA PRO A 7 -13.23 -59.53 -64.01
C PRO A 7 -13.92 -58.16 -63.74
N LEU A 8 -15.10 -58.22 -63.09
CA LEU A 8 -15.77 -57.07 -62.53
C LEU A 8 -14.96 -56.48 -61.34
N PHE A 9 -14.66 -55.19 -61.43
CA PHE A 9 -14.09 -54.45 -60.37
C PHE A 9 -15.23 -53.83 -59.55
N PHE A 10 -15.41 -54.35 -58.32
CA PHE A 10 -16.29 -53.70 -57.32
C PHE A 10 -15.51 -52.55 -56.63
N ILE A 11 -15.93 -51.31 -56.89
CA ILE A 11 -15.43 -50.12 -56.17
C ILE A 11 -16.21 -49.99 -54.85
N PHE A 12 -15.53 -50.26 -53.75
CA PHE A 12 -16.05 -49.99 -52.41
C PHE A 12 -15.72 -48.53 -52.06
N VAL A 13 -16.70 -47.63 -52.07
CA VAL A 13 -16.55 -46.25 -51.64
C VAL A 13 -16.70 -46.23 -50.11
N ILE A 14 -15.56 -46.11 -49.40
CA ILE A 14 -15.55 -45.86 -47.94
C ILE A 14 -15.74 -44.36 -47.74
N LEU A 15 -16.92 -43.93 -47.28
CA LEU A 15 -17.19 -42.59 -46.80
C LEU A 15 -16.54 -42.43 -45.42
N LEU A 16 -15.38 -41.79 -45.39
CA LEU A 16 -14.75 -41.31 -44.15
C LEU A 16 -15.48 -40.04 -43.72
N PHE A 17 -16.36 -40.12 -42.71
CA PHE A 17 -16.83 -38.99 -41.99
C PHE A 17 -15.67 -38.44 -41.10
N ALA A 18 -14.98 -37.41 -41.58
CA ALA A 18 -14.07 -36.61 -40.77
C ALA A 18 -14.92 -35.76 -39.83
N ALA A 19 -15.13 -36.24 -38.63
CA ALA A 19 -15.62 -35.40 -37.50
C ALA A 19 -14.54 -34.37 -37.16
N CYS A 20 -14.66 -33.14 -37.68
CA CYS A 20 -13.90 -31.99 -37.17
C CYS A 20 -14.35 -31.69 -35.74
N GLY A 21 -13.80 -32.43 -34.79
CA GLY A 21 -13.78 -32.02 -33.40
C GLY A 21 -12.74 -30.90 -33.25
N THR A 22 -13.17 -29.65 -33.14
CA THR A 22 -12.29 -28.56 -32.64
C THR A 22 -11.69 -29.00 -31.33
N PRO A 23 -10.35 -29.05 -31.16
CA PRO A 23 -9.77 -29.30 -29.87
C PRO A 23 -10.19 -28.14 -28.97
N LYS A 24 -11.06 -28.42 -27.96
CA LYS A 24 -11.19 -27.54 -26.81
C LYS A 24 -9.81 -27.49 -26.16
N THR A 25 -9.09 -26.43 -26.45
CA THR A 25 -7.88 -26.09 -25.68
C THR A 25 -8.37 -25.85 -24.27
N ILE A 26 -8.32 -26.88 -23.42
CA ILE A 26 -8.40 -26.72 -21.98
C ILE A 26 -7.11 -25.96 -21.65
N LEU A 27 -7.23 -24.63 -21.56
CA LEU A 27 -6.25 -23.82 -20.88
C LEU A 27 -6.19 -24.37 -19.44
N THR A 28 -5.30 -25.32 -19.20
CA THR A 28 -4.90 -25.67 -17.86
C THR A 28 -4.37 -24.37 -17.26
N ARG A 29 -5.22 -23.74 -16.42
CA ARG A 29 -4.80 -22.67 -15.53
C ARG A 29 -3.61 -23.23 -14.76
N GLN A 30 -2.38 -22.95 -15.20
CA GLN A 30 -1.24 -23.07 -14.31
C GLN A 30 -1.55 -22.13 -13.15
N SER A 31 -1.97 -22.70 -12.02
CA SER A 31 -2.17 -21.93 -10.80
C SER A 31 -0.78 -21.42 -10.40
N VAL A 32 -0.50 -20.18 -10.71
CA VAL A 32 0.65 -19.50 -10.12
C VAL A 32 0.45 -19.61 -8.63
N ALA A 33 1.37 -20.27 -7.92
CA ALA A 33 1.27 -20.45 -6.47
C ALA A 33 1.11 -19.06 -5.84
N MET A 34 0.09 -18.91 -4.96
CA MET A 34 -0.14 -17.64 -4.29
C MET A 34 1.06 -17.28 -3.43
N PRO A 35 1.59 -16.05 -3.54
CA PRO A 35 2.74 -15.66 -2.73
C PRO A 35 2.36 -15.65 -1.25
N LYS A 36 3.18 -16.30 -0.41
CA LYS A 36 3.02 -16.26 1.05
C LYS A 36 3.16 -14.83 1.57
N ARG A 37 4.01 -14.02 0.95
CA ARG A 37 4.27 -12.63 1.30
C ARG A 37 3.99 -11.74 0.11
N GLU A 38 3.07 -10.82 0.28
CA GLU A 38 2.66 -9.86 -0.74
C GLU A 38 2.01 -8.66 -0.07
N PHE A 39 2.50 -7.47 -0.32
CA PHE A 39 1.81 -6.24 0.07
C PHE A 39 0.54 -6.08 -0.77
N ARG A 40 -0.58 -5.92 -0.11
CA ARG A 40 -1.90 -5.71 -0.72
C ARG A 40 -2.52 -4.48 -0.09
N GLY A 41 -2.14 -3.31 -0.61
CA GLY A 41 -2.56 -2.03 -0.06
C GLY A 41 -3.82 -1.49 -0.69
N ALA A 42 -4.53 -0.63 0.05
CA ALA A 42 -5.60 0.21 -0.50
C ALA A 42 -5.46 1.64 0.01
N TRP A 43 -5.46 2.63 -0.90
CA TRP A 43 -5.47 4.04 -0.51
C TRP A 43 -6.88 4.51 -0.18
N ILE A 44 -7.02 5.08 0.99
CA ILE A 44 -8.23 5.74 1.47
C ILE A 44 -7.93 7.23 1.62
N GLN A 45 -8.27 7.99 0.58
CA GLN A 45 -8.10 9.45 0.60
C GLN A 45 -9.20 10.11 1.44
N THR A 46 -8.86 11.25 2.04
CA THR A 46 -9.82 12.10 2.75
C THR A 46 -10.02 13.45 2.06
N VAL A 47 -8.99 13.94 1.35
CA VAL A 47 -9.10 15.17 0.55
C VAL A 47 -10.21 15.05 -0.50
N GLY A 48 -11.07 16.07 -0.58
CA GLY A 48 -12.17 16.09 -1.54
C GLY A 48 -13.34 15.15 -1.19
N GLN A 49 -13.29 14.43 -0.06
CA GLN A 49 -14.38 13.57 0.38
C GLN A 49 -15.42 14.35 1.22
N SER A 50 -16.69 14.22 0.84
CA SER A 50 -17.81 14.75 1.63
C SER A 50 -18.47 13.68 2.52
N ARG A 51 -18.15 12.41 2.32
CA ARG A 51 -18.83 11.29 2.98
C ARG A 51 -18.76 11.29 4.50
N TYR A 52 -17.71 11.87 5.08
CA TYR A 52 -17.52 11.92 6.53
C TYR A 52 -18.26 13.09 7.19
N GLN A 53 -18.45 14.20 6.46
CA GLN A 53 -18.87 15.50 6.97
C GLN A 53 -20.27 15.51 7.63
N HIS A 54 -21.09 14.51 7.31
CA HIS A 54 -22.47 14.35 7.81
C HIS A 54 -22.60 13.21 8.83
N MET A 55 -21.49 12.57 9.20
CA MET A 55 -21.48 11.50 10.18
C MET A 55 -21.19 12.05 11.57
N ASN A 56 -21.97 11.64 12.57
CA ASN A 56 -21.53 11.75 13.96
C ASN A 56 -20.47 10.68 14.27
N SER A 57 -19.83 10.77 15.42
CA SER A 57 -18.74 9.87 15.81
C SER A 57 -19.17 8.40 15.84
N ALA A 58 -20.39 8.08 16.26
CA ALA A 58 -20.90 6.70 16.28
C ALA A 58 -21.08 6.15 14.87
N ALA A 59 -21.67 6.92 13.95
CA ALA A 59 -21.82 6.54 12.55
C ALA A 59 -20.44 6.40 11.87
N MET A 60 -19.48 7.25 12.19
CA MET A 60 -18.12 7.20 11.65
C MET A 60 -17.36 5.98 12.14
N LYS A 61 -17.46 5.63 13.43
CA LYS A 61 -16.90 4.38 13.98
C LYS A 61 -17.46 3.16 13.23
N HIS A 62 -18.78 3.10 13.06
CA HIS A 62 -19.41 2.01 12.31
C HIS A 62 -18.92 1.96 10.85
N TYR A 63 -18.86 3.10 10.18
CA TYR A 63 -18.39 3.20 8.79
C TYR A 63 -16.94 2.73 8.64
N PHE A 64 -16.04 3.13 9.55
CA PHE A 64 -14.65 2.69 9.53
C PHE A 64 -14.48 1.20 9.82
N SER A 65 -15.25 0.65 10.78
CA SER A 65 -15.24 -0.80 11.04
C SER A 65 -15.67 -1.60 9.80
N GLU A 66 -16.74 -1.17 9.12
CA GLU A 66 -17.22 -1.81 7.89
C GLU A 66 -16.24 -1.64 6.73
N MET A 67 -15.59 -0.49 6.62
CA MET A 67 -14.54 -0.23 5.63
C MET A 67 -13.40 -1.25 5.79
N VAL A 68 -12.84 -1.37 6.98
CA VAL A 68 -11.71 -2.27 7.23
C VAL A 68 -12.13 -3.73 7.06
N ARG A 69 -13.36 -4.09 7.49
CA ARG A 69 -13.92 -5.44 7.27
C ARG A 69 -14.01 -5.80 5.78
N LYS A 70 -14.58 -4.93 4.96
CA LYS A 70 -14.70 -5.16 3.51
C LYS A 70 -13.33 -5.26 2.82
N LEU A 71 -12.36 -4.44 3.22
CA LEU A 71 -11.00 -4.50 2.70
C LEU A 71 -10.32 -5.83 3.09
N ASP A 72 -10.43 -6.28 4.35
CA ASP A 72 -9.91 -7.59 4.77
C ASP A 72 -10.56 -8.73 3.98
N GLU A 73 -11.87 -8.70 3.76
CA GLU A 73 -12.58 -9.71 2.96
C GLU A 73 -12.15 -9.75 1.49
N ALA A 74 -11.73 -8.62 0.92
CA ALA A 74 -11.12 -8.55 -0.41
C ALA A 74 -9.64 -8.99 -0.43
N GLY A 75 -9.08 -9.39 0.71
CA GLY A 75 -7.70 -9.86 0.84
C GLY A 75 -6.67 -8.74 0.96
N ILE A 76 -7.09 -7.51 1.25
CA ILE A 76 -6.20 -6.36 1.56
C ILE A 76 -5.57 -6.58 2.94
N ASN A 77 -4.28 -6.25 3.08
CA ASN A 77 -3.54 -6.41 4.32
C ASN A 77 -2.86 -5.11 4.82
N ALA A 78 -3.03 -4.01 4.08
CA ALA A 78 -2.57 -2.69 4.50
C ALA A 78 -3.53 -1.59 4.02
N VAL A 79 -3.86 -0.64 4.91
CA VAL A 79 -4.65 0.54 4.59
C VAL A 79 -3.75 1.77 4.61
N ILE A 80 -3.66 2.49 3.50
CA ILE A 80 -2.96 3.78 3.41
C ILE A 80 -4.01 4.86 3.59
N PHE A 81 -4.16 5.35 4.82
CA PHE A 81 -5.20 6.28 5.22
C PHE A 81 -4.69 7.71 5.25
N GLN A 82 -5.32 8.63 4.48
CA GLN A 82 -4.91 10.03 4.43
C GLN A 82 -5.34 10.76 5.70
N VAL A 83 -4.38 11.07 6.55
CA VAL A 83 -4.59 11.70 7.87
C VAL A 83 -4.26 13.20 7.89
N ARG A 84 -3.53 13.71 6.87
CA ARG A 84 -3.15 15.12 6.74
C ARG A 84 -3.34 15.60 5.30
N PRO A 85 -4.57 16.01 4.92
CA PRO A 85 -4.87 16.42 3.54
C PRO A 85 -4.48 17.86 3.18
N GLU A 86 -4.64 18.85 4.08
CA GLU A 86 -4.47 20.28 3.82
C GLU A 86 -3.83 21.04 5.01
N ALA A 87 -2.69 20.59 5.52
CA ALA A 87 -2.10 21.10 6.77
C ALA A 87 -3.14 21.15 7.91
N ASP A 88 -3.92 20.11 7.99
CA ASP A 88 -4.98 19.85 8.97
C ASP A 88 -5.06 18.35 9.25
N ALA A 89 -5.74 17.93 10.31
CA ALA A 89 -5.60 16.59 10.87
C ALA A 89 -6.92 15.81 10.94
N PHE A 90 -6.86 14.50 10.62
CA PHE A 90 -7.89 13.50 10.93
C PHE A 90 -7.58 12.77 12.25
N TYR A 91 -6.91 13.44 13.17
CA TYR A 91 -6.52 12.95 14.50
C TYR A 91 -6.39 14.12 15.47
N LYS A 92 -6.37 13.84 16.76
CA LYS A 92 -6.13 14.88 17.78
C LYS A 92 -4.71 15.41 17.62
N SER A 93 -4.55 16.62 17.12
CA SER A 93 -3.25 17.28 16.96
C SER A 93 -3.19 18.56 17.78
N GLU A 94 -2.05 18.81 18.42
CA GLU A 94 -1.73 20.08 19.06
C GLU A 94 -1.06 21.07 18.07
N LEU A 95 -0.69 20.60 16.90
CA LEU A 95 0.07 21.37 15.89
C LEU A 95 -0.83 21.95 14.80
N GLU A 96 -1.88 21.21 14.41
CA GLU A 96 -2.72 21.52 13.27
C GLU A 96 -4.21 21.36 13.63
N PRO A 97 -5.11 22.15 13.02
CA PRO A 97 -6.54 22.09 13.30
C PRO A 97 -7.15 20.78 12.74
N TRP A 98 -8.34 20.43 13.24
CA TRP A 98 -9.14 19.37 12.66
C TRP A 98 -9.46 19.65 11.19
N SER A 99 -9.40 18.63 10.35
CA SER A 99 -9.66 18.76 8.92
C SER A 99 -11.12 19.07 8.62
N ARG A 100 -11.34 19.98 7.66
CA ARG A 100 -12.68 20.26 7.13
C ARG A 100 -13.32 19.07 6.43
N PHE A 101 -12.51 18.14 5.92
CA PHE A 101 -13.04 16.93 5.28
C PHE A 101 -13.58 15.92 6.29
N LEU A 102 -13.27 16.08 7.57
CA LEU A 102 -13.82 15.26 8.65
C LEU A 102 -15.22 15.74 9.08
N THR A 103 -15.38 17.05 9.32
CA THR A 103 -16.60 17.61 9.97
C THR A 103 -17.28 18.69 9.13
N GLY A 104 -16.79 18.98 7.92
CA GLY A 104 -17.29 20.05 7.06
C GLY A 104 -16.67 21.43 7.33
N VAL A 105 -16.09 21.65 8.51
CA VAL A 105 -15.49 22.93 8.93
C VAL A 105 -14.11 22.67 9.53
N GLN A 106 -13.06 23.30 9.00
CA GLN A 106 -11.72 23.20 9.56
C GLN A 106 -11.70 23.77 10.99
N GLY A 107 -11.04 23.04 11.89
CA GLY A 107 -10.96 23.37 13.32
C GLY A 107 -12.11 22.81 14.16
N LYS A 108 -13.20 22.33 13.55
CA LYS A 108 -14.31 21.70 14.28
C LYS A 108 -13.96 20.24 14.60
N ALA A 109 -13.90 19.92 15.89
CA ALA A 109 -13.70 18.56 16.38
C ALA A 109 -14.94 17.65 16.10
N PRO A 110 -14.77 16.32 16.11
CA PRO A 110 -15.87 15.37 16.21
C PRO A 110 -16.77 15.66 17.42
N ASP A 111 -18.03 15.24 17.35
CA ASP A 111 -19.04 15.45 18.42
C ASP A 111 -18.73 14.67 19.71
N ASP A 112 -18.08 13.52 19.62
CA ASP A 112 -17.53 12.77 20.76
C ASP A 112 -16.07 13.18 21.02
N PRO A 113 -15.78 13.92 22.12
CA PRO A 113 -14.41 14.36 22.43
C PRO A 113 -13.42 13.21 22.66
N SER A 114 -13.91 12.00 22.96
CA SER A 114 -13.08 10.81 23.13
C SER A 114 -12.68 10.19 21.80
N PHE A 115 -13.40 10.45 20.71
CA PHE A 115 -13.17 9.85 19.42
C PHE A 115 -11.95 10.46 18.71
N ASP A 116 -11.00 9.61 18.37
CA ASP A 116 -9.86 9.93 17.52
C ASP A 116 -9.88 9.02 16.30
N PRO A 117 -10.16 9.56 15.09
CA PRO A 117 -10.27 8.76 13.87
C PRO A 117 -9.05 7.93 13.55
N LEU A 118 -7.83 8.46 13.74
CA LEU A 118 -6.59 7.72 13.46
C LEU A 118 -6.39 6.57 14.45
N ALA A 119 -6.55 6.83 15.74
CA ALA A 119 -6.44 5.78 16.77
C ALA A 119 -7.44 4.65 16.51
N PHE A 120 -8.69 4.99 16.18
CA PHE A 120 -9.74 4.03 15.88
C PHE A 120 -9.41 3.19 14.63
N MET A 121 -8.92 3.81 13.55
CA MET A 121 -8.55 3.11 12.34
C MET A 121 -7.36 2.17 12.55
N ILE A 122 -6.38 2.56 13.37
CA ILE A 122 -5.26 1.70 13.74
C ILE A 122 -5.78 0.45 14.48
N GLU A 123 -6.63 0.63 15.48
CA GLU A 123 -7.22 -0.48 16.25
C GLU A 123 -8.01 -1.44 15.34
N GLU A 124 -8.85 -0.92 14.44
CA GLU A 124 -9.63 -1.72 13.49
C GLU A 124 -8.75 -2.54 12.53
N CYS A 125 -7.66 -1.92 12.01
CA CYS A 125 -6.70 -2.61 11.15
C CYS A 125 -5.92 -3.67 11.93
N HIS A 126 -5.34 -3.32 13.06
CA HIS A 126 -4.49 -4.22 13.85
C HIS A 126 -5.27 -5.43 14.37
N ARG A 127 -6.53 -5.26 14.81
CA ARG A 127 -7.39 -6.36 15.24
C ARG A 127 -7.59 -7.42 14.16
N ARG A 128 -7.50 -7.05 12.87
CA ARG A 128 -7.59 -7.96 11.72
C ARG A 128 -6.24 -8.42 11.17
N GLY A 129 -5.14 -8.07 11.88
CA GLY A 129 -3.78 -8.37 11.43
C GLY A 129 -3.28 -7.51 10.27
N MET A 130 -4.05 -6.49 9.87
CA MET A 130 -3.70 -5.54 8.81
C MET A 130 -2.77 -4.45 9.33
N GLU A 131 -2.10 -3.75 8.41
CA GLU A 131 -1.30 -2.56 8.72
C GLU A 131 -2.07 -1.26 8.42
N LEU A 132 -1.74 -0.19 9.16
CA LEU A 132 -2.18 1.17 8.87
C LEU A 132 -1.00 2.07 8.60
N HIS A 133 -0.95 2.63 7.38
CA HIS A 133 0.03 3.62 6.97
C HIS A 133 -0.62 5.00 7.00
N ALA A 134 -0.07 5.91 7.79
CA ALA A 134 -0.55 7.29 7.88
C ALA A 134 -0.06 8.10 6.67
N TRP A 135 -0.98 8.47 5.80
CA TRP A 135 -0.66 9.24 4.59
C TRP A 135 -0.80 10.74 4.85
N LEU A 136 0.31 11.46 4.64
CA LEU A 136 0.42 12.90 4.76
C LEU A 136 0.77 13.53 3.40
N ASN A 137 0.08 14.63 3.05
CA ASN A 137 0.62 15.55 2.05
C ASN A 137 1.51 16.58 2.77
N PRO A 138 2.81 16.73 2.41
CA PRO A 138 3.72 17.57 3.19
C PRO A 138 3.47 19.06 3.01
N TYR A 139 3.12 19.54 1.80
CA TYR A 139 3.18 20.97 1.48
C TYR A 139 1.85 21.63 1.18
N ARG A 140 0.80 20.87 0.84
CA ARG A 140 -0.50 21.47 0.50
C ARG A 140 -1.20 22.04 1.74
N VAL A 141 -1.71 23.28 1.63
CA VAL A 141 -2.45 23.99 2.68
C VAL A 141 -3.90 24.24 2.29
N LYS A 142 -4.13 24.56 1.01
CA LYS A 142 -5.49 24.72 0.45
C LYS A 142 -5.55 24.11 -0.94
N THR A 143 -6.55 23.31 -1.20
CA THR A 143 -6.90 22.87 -2.57
C THR A 143 -7.61 23.96 -3.36
N ASN A 144 -8.19 24.96 -2.69
CA ASN A 144 -8.76 26.15 -3.28
C ASN A 144 -8.46 27.35 -2.39
N ILE A 145 -7.90 28.43 -2.97
CA ILE A 145 -7.50 29.63 -2.23
C ILE A 145 -8.65 30.29 -1.48
N SER A 146 -9.89 30.13 -1.97
CA SER A 146 -11.11 30.65 -1.33
C SER A 146 -11.51 29.92 -0.05
N ASN A 147 -10.93 28.74 0.22
CA ASN A 147 -11.22 27.99 1.44
C ASN A 147 -10.78 28.79 2.68
N ARG A 148 -11.70 28.95 3.64
CA ARG A 148 -11.38 29.59 4.91
C ARG A 148 -10.53 28.65 5.76
N LEU A 149 -9.49 29.18 6.38
CA LEU A 149 -8.69 28.48 7.39
C LEU A 149 -9.28 28.69 8.79
N ALA A 150 -9.05 27.73 9.67
CA ALA A 150 -9.44 27.84 11.08
C ALA A 150 -8.57 28.88 11.79
N GLY A 151 -9.12 29.50 12.82
CA GLY A 151 -8.35 30.37 13.71
C GLY A 151 -7.20 29.60 14.36
N GLY A 152 -6.03 30.22 14.40
CA GLY A 152 -4.81 29.62 14.94
C GLY A 152 -4.06 28.67 13.98
N HIS A 153 -4.54 28.51 12.73
CA HIS A 153 -3.77 27.80 11.70
C HIS A 153 -2.39 28.44 11.53
N ILE A 154 -1.35 27.66 11.28
CA ILE A 154 0.04 28.13 11.14
C ILE A 154 0.20 29.26 10.11
N TYR A 155 -0.64 29.29 9.08
CA TYR A 155 -0.69 30.37 8.08
C TYR A 155 -0.97 31.73 8.68
N GLU A 156 -1.85 31.81 9.71
CA GLU A 156 -2.17 33.10 10.36
C GLU A 156 -0.99 33.67 11.14
N ARG A 157 -0.14 32.80 11.68
CA ARG A 157 1.04 33.20 12.46
C ARG A 157 2.26 33.54 11.59
N TYR A 158 2.38 32.89 10.44
CA TYR A 158 3.57 32.97 9.58
C TYR A 158 3.19 32.97 8.10
N PRO A 159 2.38 33.94 7.61
CA PRO A 159 1.89 33.94 6.23
C PRO A 159 3.03 34.01 5.19
N GLU A 160 4.19 34.55 5.56
CA GLU A 160 5.39 34.64 4.72
C GLU A 160 6.04 33.29 4.40
N ARG A 161 5.64 32.22 5.07
CA ARG A 161 6.12 30.85 4.83
C ARG A 161 5.39 30.13 3.70
N PHE A 162 4.39 30.76 3.12
CA PHE A 162 3.48 30.13 2.17
C PHE A 162 3.49 30.84 0.83
N VAL A 163 3.21 30.08 -0.21
CA VAL A 163 3.12 30.58 -1.59
C VAL A 163 1.80 30.14 -2.22
N GLN A 164 1.17 31.06 -2.95
CA GLN A 164 0.03 30.73 -3.78
C GLN A 164 0.53 30.32 -5.16
N TYR A 165 0.07 29.16 -5.66
CA TYR A 165 0.36 28.69 -6.99
C TYR A 165 -0.94 28.24 -7.67
N GLY A 166 -1.30 28.93 -8.75
CA GLY A 166 -2.65 28.81 -9.32
C GLY A 166 -3.74 29.13 -8.31
N ASN A 167 -4.68 28.24 -8.15
CA ASN A 167 -5.79 28.36 -7.20
C ASN A 167 -5.56 27.65 -5.86
N GLN A 168 -4.32 27.34 -5.53
CA GLN A 168 -3.95 26.55 -4.34
C GLN A 168 -2.94 27.32 -3.47
N LEU A 169 -2.82 26.92 -2.20
CA LEU A 169 -1.85 27.45 -1.26
C LEU A 169 -0.93 26.32 -0.79
N PHE A 170 0.36 26.58 -0.74
CA PHE A 170 1.40 25.61 -0.34
C PHE A 170 2.35 26.21 0.69
N PHE A 171 2.93 25.38 1.54
CA PHE A 171 4.19 25.72 2.19
C PHE A 171 5.26 25.91 1.11
N ASP A 172 6.12 26.92 1.27
CA ASP A 172 7.31 27.07 0.43
C ASP A 172 8.34 25.98 0.78
N PRO A 173 8.65 25.02 -0.13
CA PRO A 173 9.61 23.95 0.15
C PRO A 173 11.05 24.44 0.36
N GLY A 174 11.36 25.65 -0.10
CA GLY A 174 12.66 26.30 0.05
C GLY A 174 13.00 26.73 1.47
N LEU A 175 11.99 26.84 2.35
CA LEU A 175 12.18 27.33 3.72
C LEU A 175 12.53 26.20 4.70
N PRO A 176 13.68 26.27 5.40
CA PRO A 176 14.08 25.29 6.43
C PRO A 176 13.06 25.15 7.55
N GLU A 177 12.39 26.24 7.93
CA GLU A 177 11.37 26.26 8.99
C GLU A 177 10.15 25.41 8.65
N ASN A 178 9.77 25.37 7.37
CA ASN A 178 8.68 24.54 6.88
C ASN A 178 9.04 23.06 6.95
N ARG A 179 10.28 22.70 6.58
CA ARG A 179 10.77 21.32 6.73
C ARG A 179 10.79 20.88 8.18
N SER A 180 11.25 21.76 9.09
CA SER A 180 11.24 21.49 10.53
C SER A 180 9.84 21.26 11.07
N PHE A 181 8.87 22.10 10.69
CA PHE A 181 7.48 21.95 11.09
C PHE A 181 6.86 20.64 10.59
N ILE A 182 7.11 20.25 9.33
CA ILE A 182 6.62 18.96 8.80
C ILE A 182 7.23 17.79 9.58
N CYS A 183 8.53 17.87 9.94
CA CYS A 183 9.17 16.86 10.79
C CYS A 183 8.57 16.81 12.19
N GLU A 184 8.14 17.94 12.76
CA GLU A 184 7.41 17.97 14.03
C GLU A 184 6.06 17.28 13.95
N VAL A 185 5.29 17.51 12.87
CA VAL A 185 4.03 16.79 12.61
C VAL A 185 4.26 15.29 12.49
N VAL A 186 5.28 14.86 11.75
CA VAL A 186 5.63 13.43 11.65
C VAL A 186 6.01 12.85 13.01
N ARG A 187 6.82 13.57 13.80
CA ARG A 187 7.20 13.16 15.15
C ARG A 187 5.99 13.03 16.07
N ASP A 188 5.07 13.97 16.01
CA ASP A 188 3.82 13.95 16.79
C ASP A 188 3.02 12.67 16.50
N ILE A 189 2.81 12.33 15.22
CA ILE A 189 2.11 11.11 14.83
C ILE A 189 2.85 9.87 15.34
N VAL A 190 4.12 9.72 14.99
CA VAL A 190 4.90 8.51 15.27
C VAL A 190 5.11 8.28 16.77
N SER A 191 5.18 9.34 17.58
CA SER A 191 5.32 9.21 19.03
C SER A 191 4.04 8.75 19.73
N ARG A 192 2.88 9.20 19.24
CA ARG A 192 1.58 8.97 19.91
C ARG A 192 0.77 7.82 19.35
N TYR A 193 0.96 7.49 18.07
CA TYR A 193 0.17 6.47 17.39
C TYR A 193 1.04 5.30 16.94
N GLU A 194 0.49 4.09 17.02
CA GLU A 194 1.16 2.86 16.56
C GLU A 194 0.95 2.64 15.06
N VAL A 195 1.26 3.67 14.25
CA VAL A 195 1.23 3.54 12.80
C VAL A 195 2.34 2.64 12.32
N ASP A 196 2.04 1.75 11.37
CA ASP A 196 3.02 0.83 10.78
C ASP A 196 3.96 1.55 9.81
N ALA A 197 3.48 2.64 9.17
CA ALA A 197 4.29 3.49 8.31
C ALA A 197 3.79 4.93 8.25
N ILE A 198 4.69 5.85 7.93
CA ILE A 198 4.38 7.17 7.37
C ILE A 198 4.44 7.02 5.85
N HIS A 199 3.45 7.57 5.16
CA HIS A 199 3.35 7.54 3.71
C HIS A 199 3.16 8.95 3.15
N MET A 200 3.84 9.27 2.03
CA MET A 200 3.61 10.50 1.27
C MET A 200 3.35 10.16 -0.19
N ASP A 201 2.54 11.02 -0.83
CA ASP A 201 2.22 10.94 -2.26
C ASP A 201 3.31 11.60 -3.13
N ASP A 202 2.95 12.00 -4.34
CA ASP A 202 3.83 12.62 -5.32
C ASP A 202 3.81 14.16 -5.33
N TYR A 203 3.04 14.79 -4.43
CA TYR A 203 2.89 16.24 -4.38
C TYR A 203 3.94 16.92 -3.49
N PHE A 204 5.23 16.86 -3.90
CA PHE A 204 6.28 17.65 -3.27
C PHE A 204 6.24 19.09 -3.77
N TYR A 205 6.79 19.39 -4.96
CA TYR A 205 6.33 20.56 -5.70
C TYR A 205 5.03 20.22 -6.42
N PRO A 206 4.12 21.18 -6.58
CA PRO A 206 2.87 20.92 -7.29
C PRO A 206 3.12 20.65 -8.78
N TYR A 207 2.15 20.01 -9.42
CA TYR A 207 2.20 19.81 -10.87
C TYR A 207 2.32 21.15 -11.59
N PRO A 208 3.20 21.25 -12.61
CA PRO A 208 3.49 22.50 -13.28
C PRO A 208 2.26 23.05 -14.00
N ILE A 209 2.02 24.35 -13.84
CA ILE A 209 1.02 25.10 -14.60
C ILE A 209 1.73 25.74 -15.78
N ALA A 210 1.28 25.46 -17.00
CA ALA A 210 1.90 25.99 -18.22
C ALA A 210 2.03 27.53 -18.16
N GLY A 211 3.23 28.02 -18.43
CA GLY A 211 3.54 29.45 -18.42
C GLY A 211 3.59 30.12 -17.04
N THR A 212 3.40 29.35 -15.95
CA THR A 212 3.39 29.91 -14.58
C THR A 212 4.48 29.23 -13.75
N PRO A 213 5.62 29.88 -13.50
CA PRO A 213 6.65 29.30 -12.63
C PRO A 213 6.16 29.23 -11.17
N PHE A 214 6.65 28.24 -10.42
CA PHE A 214 6.38 28.18 -8.99
C PHE A 214 7.07 29.37 -8.28
N PRO A 215 6.35 30.13 -7.41
CA PRO A 215 6.82 31.44 -6.92
C PRO A 215 7.71 31.34 -5.69
N ASP A 216 8.86 30.67 -5.81
CA ASP A 216 9.88 30.48 -4.77
C ASP A 216 11.08 31.43 -4.90
N ASP A 217 10.92 32.57 -5.58
CA ASP A 217 12.02 33.54 -5.80
C ASP A 217 12.62 34.07 -4.51
N LYS A 218 11.77 34.33 -3.51
CA LYS A 218 12.19 34.82 -2.20
C LYS A 218 13.10 33.81 -1.50
N SER A 219 12.65 32.57 -1.33
CA SER A 219 13.43 31.53 -0.66
C SER A 219 14.65 31.13 -1.46
N PHE A 220 14.56 31.11 -2.80
CA PHE A 220 15.73 30.91 -3.68
C PHE A 220 16.80 31.96 -3.46
N SER A 221 16.45 33.26 -3.48
CA SER A 221 17.41 34.34 -3.26
C SER A 221 18.04 34.33 -1.86
N MET A 222 17.28 33.86 -0.86
CA MET A 222 17.78 33.79 0.52
C MET A 222 18.74 32.61 0.77
N TYR A 223 18.50 31.46 0.15
CA TYR A 223 19.17 30.22 0.56
C TYR A 223 20.01 29.54 -0.52
N ALA A 224 19.76 29.76 -1.83
CA ALA A 224 20.42 28.99 -2.87
C ALA A 224 21.94 29.18 -2.89
N ALA A 225 22.43 30.44 -2.85
CA ALA A 225 23.85 30.73 -2.89
C ALA A 225 24.63 30.15 -1.69
N SER A 226 24.06 30.24 -0.47
CA SER A 226 24.66 29.66 0.74
C SER A 226 24.68 28.12 0.72
N GLN A 227 23.82 27.50 -0.08
CA GLN A 227 23.77 26.07 -0.32
C GLN A 227 24.60 25.62 -1.53
N GLY A 228 25.30 26.54 -2.19
CA GLY A 228 26.22 26.26 -3.33
C GLY A 228 25.55 26.24 -4.69
N PHE A 229 24.29 26.73 -4.84
CA PHE A 229 23.58 26.76 -6.12
C PHE A 229 23.66 28.14 -6.80
N SER A 230 23.99 28.13 -8.09
CA SER A 230 23.92 29.29 -8.95
C SER A 230 22.49 29.60 -9.42
N PRO A 231 22.20 30.79 -9.96
CA PRO A 231 20.85 31.12 -10.49
C PRO A 231 20.35 30.15 -11.57
N SER A 232 21.24 29.56 -12.37
CA SER A 232 20.88 28.56 -13.40
C SER A 232 20.53 27.18 -12.85
N GLN A 233 20.82 26.90 -11.58
CA GLN A 233 20.63 25.60 -10.92
C GLN A 233 19.38 25.58 -10.04
N ARG A 234 18.35 26.39 -10.36
CA ARG A 234 17.11 26.42 -9.56
C ARG A 234 16.44 25.06 -9.44
N GLY A 235 16.41 24.26 -10.50
CA GLY A 235 15.87 22.90 -10.48
C GLY A 235 16.61 21.99 -9.50
N ASP A 236 17.96 22.07 -9.49
CA ASP A 236 18.79 21.29 -8.56
C ASP A 236 18.57 21.71 -7.11
N TRP A 237 18.43 23.02 -6.87
CA TRP A 237 18.10 23.55 -5.55
C TRP A 237 16.73 23.09 -5.06
N ARG A 238 15.70 23.06 -5.92
CA ARG A 238 14.38 22.52 -5.58
C ARG A 238 14.46 21.06 -5.19
N ARG A 239 15.16 20.23 -5.98
CA ARG A 239 15.39 18.82 -5.66
C ARG A 239 16.13 18.65 -4.34
N ASN A 240 17.16 19.46 -4.10
CA ASN A 240 17.88 19.46 -2.83
C ASN A 240 16.95 19.74 -1.64
N ASN A 241 16.02 20.69 -1.75
CA ASN A 241 15.08 20.99 -0.67
C ASN A 241 14.15 19.80 -0.37
N VAL A 242 13.66 19.11 -1.41
CA VAL A 242 12.85 17.88 -1.22
C VAL A 242 13.72 16.76 -0.63
N ASN A 243 14.94 16.56 -1.14
CA ASN A 243 15.89 15.56 -0.60
C ASN A 243 16.18 15.80 0.89
N LEU A 244 16.33 17.05 1.30
CA LEU A 244 16.54 17.43 2.70
C LEU A 244 15.30 17.07 3.54
N LEU A 245 14.08 17.32 3.05
CA LEU A 245 12.86 16.95 3.76
C LEU A 245 12.79 15.43 3.95
N ILE A 246 12.93 14.65 2.88
CA ILE A 246 12.84 13.18 2.92
C ILE A 246 13.87 12.61 3.91
N ARG A 247 15.11 13.07 3.83
CA ARG A 247 16.17 12.66 4.74
C ARG A 247 15.85 13.02 6.21
N GLN A 248 15.37 14.22 6.47
CA GLN A 248 15.03 14.68 7.82
C GLN A 248 13.86 13.89 8.40
N ILE A 249 12.84 13.57 7.60
CA ILE A 249 11.72 12.71 8.01
C ILE A 249 12.22 11.32 8.36
N LYS A 250 13.07 10.69 7.53
CA LYS A 250 13.65 9.38 7.84
C LYS A 250 14.35 9.36 9.20
N TYR A 251 15.18 10.37 9.48
CA TYR A 251 15.87 10.48 10.77
C TYR A 251 14.92 10.79 11.93
N THR A 252 13.87 11.58 11.69
CA THR A 252 12.84 11.85 12.70
C THR A 252 12.11 10.56 13.09
N ILE A 253 11.70 9.75 12.11
CA ILE A 253 11.06 8.45 12.37
C ILE A 253 12.02 7.51 13.11
N ALA A 254 13.24 7.35 12.60
CA ALA A 254 14.24 6.45 13.20
C ALA A 254 14.58 6.83 14.65
N GLY A 255 14.62 8.14 14.97
CA GLY A 255 14.88 8.62 16.31
C GLY A 255 13.68 8.59 17.26
N THR A 256 12.45 8.37 16.73
CA THR A 256 11.21 8.38 17.52
C THR A 256 10.67 6.95 17.73
N ARG A 257 10.45 6.21 16.62
CA ARG A 257 9.98 4.81 16.64
C ARG A 257 10.64 4.07 15.45
N PRO A 258 11.78 3.41 15.66
CA PRO A 258 12.58 2.78 14.60
C PRO A 258 11.85 1.71 13.79
N SER A 259 10.78 1.13 14.31
CA SER A 259 9.96 0.12 13.62
C SER A 259 8.96 0.72 12.62
N THR A 260 8.66 2.01 12.71
CA THR A 260 7.77 2.68 11.75
C THR A 260 8.51 2.90 10.43
N ARG A 261 7.92 2.42 9.35
CA ARG A 261 8.48 2.55 8.00
C ARG A 261 8.18 3.91 7.38
N PHE A 262 8.96 4.29 6.40
CA PHE A 262 8.70 5.48 5.59
C PHE A 262 8.60 5.10 4.12
N GLY A 263 7.47 5.39 3.48
CA GLY A 263 7.20 5.08 2.09
C GLY A 263 6.71 6.28 1.29
N ILE A 264 6.97 6.22 -0.01
CA ILE A 264 6.55 7.24 -0.97
C ILE A 264 5.82 6.57 -2.14
N SER A 265 4.71 7.18 -2.59
CA SER A 265 4.06 6.83 -3.85
C SER A 265 4.30 7.94 -4.89
N PRO A 266 5.44 7.88 -5.61
CA PRO A 266 5.77 8.89 -6.61
C PRO A 266 4.91 8.73 -7.87
N PHE A 267 4.89 9.77 -8.70
CA PHE A 267 4.37 9.68 -10.06
C PHE A 267 5.04 8.53 -10.83
N GLY A 268 4.33 7.89 -11.76
CA GLY A 268 4.79 6.66 -12.40
C GLY A 268 6.07 6.78 -13.24
N ILE A 269 6.40 7.95 -13.75
CA ILE A 269 7.60 8.20 -14.58
C ILE A 269 8.66 8.90 -13.75
N TYR A 270 9.83 8.26 -13.56
CA TYR A 270 10.97 8.94 -12.93
C TYR A 270 11.57 10.01 -13.86
N ARG A 271 12.10 9.57 -15.02
CA ARG A 271 12.56 10.42 -16.14
C ARG A 271 12.28 9.72 -17.47
N ASN A 272 12.00 10.49 -18.50
CA ASN A 272 11.89 9.99 -19.86
C ASN A 272 13.29 9.75 -20.46
N ARG A 273 13.45 8.72 -21.29
CA ARG A 273 14.72 8.40 -21.96
C ARG A 273 15.29 9.57 -22.79
N ARG A 274 14.43 10.41 -23.35
CA ARG A 274 14.87 11.63 -24.07
C ARG A 274 15.58 12.65 -23.20
N ASN A 275 15.32 12.67 -21.89
CA ASN A 275 15.92 13.59 -20.91
C ASN A 275 17.12 12.95 -20.19
N ASP A 276 17.12 11.62 -20.08
CA ASP A 276 18.15 10.83 -19.42
C ASP A 276 18.25 9.45 -20.09
N PRO A 277 19.42 9.04 -20.62
CA PRO A 277 19.58 7.72 -21.24
C PRO A 277 19.17 6.53 -20.36
N GLU A 278 19.26 6.68 -19.02
CA GLU A 278 18.81 5.69 -18.04
C GLU A 278 17.29 5.78 -17.74
N GLY A 279 16.61 6.78 -18.29
CA GLY A 279 15.16 6.97 -18.12
C GLY A 279 14.33 5.88 -18.81
N SER A 280 13.05 5.82 -18.45
CA SER A 280 12.09 4.91 -19.10
C SER A 280 11.74 5.37 -20.52
N ASP A 281 11.33 4.43 -21.37
CA ASP A 281 10.86 4.72 -22.72
C ASP A 281 9.43 5.27 -22.67
N THR A 282 9.32 6.50 -22.22
CA THR A 282 8.07 7.21 -21.95
C THR A 282 8.13 8.65 -22.43
N ASN A 283 6.95 9.30 -22.45
CA ASN A 283 6.83 10.69 -22.87
C ASN A 283 5.74 11.40 -22.05
N GLY A 284 6.03 11.70 -20.79
CA GLY A 284 5.08 12.34 -19.88
C GLY A 284 5.78 13.22 -18.84
N LEU A 285 4.99 13.72 -17.90
CA LEU A 285 5.48 14.42 -16.70
C LEU A 285 6.42 13.51 -15.90
N GLN A 286 7.44 14.07 -15.29
CA GLN A 286 8.54 13.34 -14.66
C GLN A 286 8.72 13.75 -13.20
N ASN A 287 9.04 12.77 -12.35
CA ASN A 287 9.37 13.08 -10.95
C ASN A 287 10.57 14.02 -10.83
N TYR A 288 11.66 13.67 -11.50
CA TYR A 288 12.95 14.34 -11.32
C TYR A 288 12.95 15.79 -11.87
N ASP A 289 12.46 15.97 -13.10
CA ASP A 289 12.57 17.26 -13.80
C ASP A 289 11.38 18.19 -13.50
N ASP A 290 10.16 17.64 -13.33
CA ASP A 290 8.93 18.43 -13.23
C ASP A 290 8.45 18.58 -11.78
N LEU A 291 8.61 17.52 -10.95
CA LEU A 291 8.15 17.49 -9.55
C LEU A 291 9.32 17.66 -8.55
N TYR A 292 10.54 17.75 -9.05
CA TYR A 292 11.77 17.89 -8.26
C TYR A 292 11.96 16.79 -7.21
N ALA A 293 11.53 15.58 -7.51
CA ALA A 293 11.57 14.41 -6.64
C ALA A 293 12.58 13.38 -7.16
N ASP A 294 13.67 13.18 -6.41
CA ASP A 294 14.77 12.28 -6.77
C ASP A 294 14.61 10.92 -6.08
N ILE A 295 13.65 10.13 -6.57
CA ILE A 295 13.29 8.83 -5.98
C ILE A 295 14.48 7.86 -6.01
N LYS A 296 15.26 7.83 -7.11
CA LYS A 296 16.44 6.96 -7.22
C LYS A 296 17.41 7.21 -6.07
N LEU A 297 17.71 8.48 -5.80
CA LEU A 297 18.57 8.87 -4.67
C LEU A 297 17.99 8.39 -3.32
N TRP A 298 16.68 8.56 -3.10
CA TRP A 298 16.08 8.19 -1.82
C TRP A 298 16.12 6.70 -1.57
N VAL A 299 15.88 5.90 -2.62
CA VAL A 299 15.97 4.43 -2.58
C VAL A 299 17.43 3.99 -2.38
N GLU A 300 18.38 4.55 -3.15
CA GLU A 300 19.82 4.24 -3.05
C GLU A 300 20.39 4.53 -1.64
N LYS A 301 20.00 5.67 -1.06
CA LYS A 301 20.48 6.08 0.28
C LYS A 301 19.69 5.43 1.43
N GLY A 302 18.68 4.61 1.15
CA GLY A 302 17.81 4.03 2.18
C GLY A 302 17.04 5.08 2.98
N TRP A 303 16.72 6.23 2.36
CA TRP A 303 15.92 7.26 3.03
C TRP A 303 14.42 6.94 3.04
N ILE A 304 13.98 6.00 2.21
CA ILE A 304 12.64 5.41 2.25
C ILE A 304 12.77 3.90 2.38
N ASP A 305 11.82 3.26 3.04
CA ASP A 305 11.79 1.82 3.28
C ASP A 305 11.00 1.07 2.20
N TYR A 306 10.07 1.77 1.54
CA TYR A 306 9.39 1.26 0.35
C TYR A 306 9.07 2.37 -0.64
N ASN A 307 9.09 1.98 -1.90
CA ASN A 307 8.73 2.79 -3.05
C ASN A 307 7.46 2.21 -3.70
N LEU A 308 6.48 3.08 -4.03
CA LEU A 308 5.17 2.67 -4.51
C LEU A 308 4.74 3.52 -5.72
N PRO A 309 5.45 3.44 -6.89
CA PRO A 309 5.14 4.26 -8.05
C PRO A 309 3.72 4.00 -8.58
N GLN A 310 3.05 5.08 -8.98
CA GLN A 310 1.67 5.11 -9.46
C GLN A 310 1.62 4.74 -10.95
N LEU A 311 1.52 3.43 -11.29
CA LEU A 311 1.48 2.94 -12.67
C LEU A 311 0.03 2.87 -13.16
N TYR A 312 -0.62 4.03 -13.31
CA TYR A 312 -2.06 4.13 -13.53
C TYR A 312 -2.50 3.99 -15.00
N TRP A 313 -1.57 3.83 -15.94
CA TRP A 313 -1.89 3.70 -17.37
C TRP A 313 -2.19 2.25 -17.77
N GLU A 314 -2.86 2.09 -18.92
CA GLU A 314 -3.11 0.80 -19.55
C GLU A 314 -1.83 0.19 -20.16
N ILE A 315 -1.87 -1.10 -20.37
CA ILE A 315 -0.85 -1.84 -21.14
C ILE A 315 -0.88 -1.32 -22.59
N GLY A 316 0.30 -0.98 -23.12
CA GLY A 316 0.44 -0.42 -24.47
C GLY A 316 0.11 1.07 -24.58
N HIS A 317 -0.04 1.82 -23.47
CA HIS A 317 -0.27 3.27 -23.54
C HIS A 317 0.91 3.98 -24.19
N ALA A 318 0.65 4.77 -25.24
CA ALA A 318 1.68 5.34 -26.12
C ALA A 318 2.73 6.22 -25.39
N ALA A 319 2.34 6.93 -24.34
CA ALA A 319 3.23 7.84 -23.61
C ALA A 319 3.77 7.27 -22.28
N ALA A 320 3.12 6.25 -21.73
CA ALA A 320 3.45 5.73 -20.39
C ALA A 320 2.94 4.28 -20.25
N ASP A 321 3.44 3.37 -21.08
CA ASP A 321 3.04 1.97 -21.05
C ASP A 321 3.32 1.34 -19.69
N TYR A 322 2.29 0.70 -19.11
CA TYR A 322 2.36 0.03 -17.81
C TYR A 322 3.51 -0.98 -17.77
N THR A 323 3.64 -1.84 -18.78
CA THR A 323 4.65 -2.91 -18.80
C THR A 323 6.07 -2.33 -18.85
N THR A 324 6.29 -1.29 -19.65
CA THR A 324 7.57 -0.56 -19.73
C THR A 324 7.95 0.03 -18.39
N LEU A 325 7.01 0.69 -17.71
CA LEU A 325 7.25 1.30 -16.40
C LEU A 325 7.48 0.25 -15.31
N LEU A 326 6.73 -0.84 -15.31
CA LEU A 326 6.91 -1.95 -14.37
C LEU A 326 8.32 -2.53 -14.47
N HIS A 327 8.81 -2.81 -15.68
CA HIS A 327 10.17 -3.31 -15.89
C HIS A 327 11.22 -2.28 -15.46
N TRP A 328 11.00 -1.00 -15.77
CA TRP A 328 11.94 0.06 -15.40
C TRP A 328 12.07 0.19 -13.88
N TRP A 329 10.97 0.24 -13.14
CA TRP A 329 10.99 0.31 -11.69
C TRP A 329 11.57 -0.95 -11.04
N ASN A 330 11.24 -2.14 -11.58
CA ASN A 330 11.83 -3.39 -11.10
C ASN A 330 13.36 -3.38 -11.21
N ALA A 331 13.93 -2.79 -12.26
CA ALA A 331 15.37 -2.69 -12.46
C ALA A 331 16.05 -1.58 -11.64
N ASN A 332 15.31 -0.56 -11.16
CA ASN A 332 15.86 0.66 -10.57
C ASN A 332 15.49 0.89 -9.10
N ASN A 333 15.14 -0.17 -8.36
CA ASN A 333 14.64 -0.03 -6.97
C ASN A 333 15.68 -0.34 -5.87
N PHE A 334 16.94 -0.58 -6.18
CA PHE A 334 18.08 -0.69 -5.24
C PHE A 334 17.82 -1.49 -3.95
N GLN A 335 17.12 -2.62 -4.02
CA GLN A 335 16.82 -3.54 -2.90
C GLN A 335 15.82 -3.04 -1.84
N GLN A 336 15.24 -1.84 -1.98
CA GLN A 336 14.11 -1.44 -1.13
C GLN A 336 12.84 -2.18 -1.58
N HIS A 337 11.82 -2.21 -0.73
CA HIS A 337 10.55 -2.79 -1.15
C HIS A 337 9.93 -1.96 -2.27
N LEU A 338 9.53 -2.63 -3.34
CA LEU A 338 8.80 -2.05 -4.46
C LEU A 338 7.37 -2.59 -4.46
N TYR A 339 6.41 -1.70 -4.38
CA TYR A 339 5.00 -2.00 -4.57
C TYR A 339 4.50 -1.24 -5.80
N ILE A 340 3.49 -1.76 -6.49
CA ILE A 340 2.97 -1.12 -7.70
C ILE A 340 1.59 -0.55 -7.45
N GLY A 341 1.44 0.75 -7.71
CA GLY A 341 0.15 1.44 -7.66
C GLY A 341 -0.71 1.08 -8.88
N GLN A 342 -1.93 0.59 -8.63
CA GLN A 342 -2.90 0.18 -9.63
C GLN A 342 -4.12 1.12 -9.59
N ASP A 343 -4.48 1.73 -10.72
CA ASP A 343 -5.77 2.38 -10.89
C ASP A 343 -6.84 1.31 -11.17
N LEU A 344 -7.70 1.07 -10.19
CA LEU A 344 -8.74 0.04 -10.29
C LEU A 344 -9.71 0.33 -11.40
N LYS A 345 -10.25 1.56 -11.46
CA LYS A 345 -11.25 1.91 -12.47
C LYS A 345 -10.72 1.71 -13.86
N ARG A 346 -9.56 2.29 -14.16
CA ARG A 346 -8.94 2.17 -15.49
C ARG A 346 -8.60 0.71 -15.82
N SER A 347 -8.06 -0.04 -14.86
CA SER A 347 -7.69 -1.44 -15.08
C SER A 347 -8.90 -2.36 -15.27
N ILE A 348 -10.04 -2.06 -14.63
CA ILE A 348 -11.32 -2.77 -14.84
C ILE A 348 -11.93 -2.38 -16.19
N ASP A 349 -12.05 -1.09 -16.48
CA ASP A 349 -12.61 -0.60 -17.77
C ASP A 349 -11.86 -1.18 -18.99
N LYS A 350 -10.57 -1.47 -18.84
CA LYS A 350 -9.71 -2.09 -19.87
C LYS A 350 -9.62 -3.62 -19.76
N ASN A 351 -10.23 -4.23 -18.76
CA ASN A 351 -10.13 -5.67 -18.47
C ASN A 351 -8.67 -6.15 -18.30
N GLU A 352 -7.83 -5.34 -17.63
CA GLU A 352 -6.39 -5.57 -17.49
C GLU A 352 -5.92 -5.93 -16.07
N LEU A 353 -6.78 -5.76 -15.04
CA LEU A 353 -6.36 -5.87 -13.64
C LEU A 353 -5.66 -7.20 -13.34
N GLN A 354 -6.25 -8.33 -13.72
CA GLN A 354 -5.65 -9.65 -13.49
C GLN A 354 -4.31 -9.81 -14.22
N THR A 355 -4.20 -9.26 -15.44
CA THR A 355 -2.96 -9.30 -16.24
C THR A 355 -1.86 -8.48 -15.59
N LYS A 356 -2.17 -7.26 -15.13
CA LYS A 356 -1.21 -6.38 -14.43
C LYS A 356 -0.71 -7.01 -13.13
N ILE A 357 -1.60 -7.60 -12.33
CA ILE A 357 -1.20 -8.30 -11.09
C ILE A 357 -0.32 -9.51 -11.39
N ARG A 358 -0.63 -10.28 -12.44
CA ARG A 358 0.23 -11.40 -12.86
C ARG A 358 1.61 -10.90 -13.28
N GLN A 359 1.69 -9.88 -14.15
CA GLN A 359 2.98 -9.28 -14.55
C GLN A 359 3.79 -8.79 -13.34
N SER A 360 3.14 -8.11 -12.38
CA SER A 360 3.84 -7.64 -11.18
C SER A 360 4.38 -8.78 -10.32
N ARG A 361 3.65 -9.91 -10.21
CA ARG A 361 4.10 -11.12 -9.48
C ARG A 361 5.25 -11.86 -10.16
N GLU A 362 5.41 -11.69 -11.47
CA GLU A 362 6.52 -12.26 -12.25
C GLU A 362 7.82 -11.46 -12.09
N MET A 363 7.77 -10.23 -11.57
CA MET A 363 8.94 -9.38 -11.35
C MET A 363 9.68 -9.79 -10.07
N THR A 364 11.02 -9.86 -10.15
CA THR A 364 11.88 -10.32 -9.05
C THR A 364 11.82 -9.41 -7.82
N PHE A 365 11.75 -8.10 -8.04
CA PHE A 365 11.86 -7.10 -6.96
C PHE A 365 10.54 -6.40 -6.65
N VAL A 366 9.43 -6.82 -7.24
CA VAL A 366 8.10 -6.32 -6.89
C VAL A 366 7.54 -7.16 -5.74
N HIS A 367 7.18 -6.50 -4.64
CA HIS A 367 6.74 -7.13 -3.40
C HIS A 367 5.24 -7.02 -3.16
N GLY A 368 4.49 -6.50 -4.13
CA GLY A 368 3.03 -6.40 -4.06
C GLY A 368 2.44 -5.21 -4.79
N ASN A 369 1.16 -4.96 -4.52
CA ASN A 369 0.37 -3.95 -5.21
C ASN A 369 -0.43 -3.10 -4.23
N CYS A 370 -0.78 -1.87 -4.63
CA CYS A 370 -1.68 -0.99 -3.90
C CYS A 370 -2.76 -0.45 -4.83
N TYR A 371 -4.00 -0.38 -4.36
CA TYR A 371 -5.16 -0.10 -5.18
C TYR A 371 -5.71 1.32 -4.97
N TRP A 372 -5.80 2.08 -6.03
CA TRP A 372 -6.41 3.40 -6.14
C TRP A 372 -7.72 3.31 -6.94
N TYR A 373 -8.88 3.71 -6.48
CA TYR A 373 -9.22 4.13 -5.10
C TYR A 373 -9.67 2.92 -4.26
N GLY A 374 -9.32 2.88 -2.99
CA GLY A 374 -9.86 1.88 -2.08
C GLY A 374 -11.38 1.91 -1.97
N TYR A 375 -12.02 3.05 -2.17
CA TYR A 375 -13.49 3.17 -2.21
C TYR A 375 -14.16 2.33 -3.29
N GLN A 376 -13.50 2.05 -4.40
CA GLN A 376 -14.03 1.15 -5.45
C GLN A 376 -14.16 -0.28 -4.95
N ILE A 377 -13.27 -0.71 -4.05
CA ILE A 377 -13.39 -2.01 -3.37
C ILE A 377 -14.58 -1.98 -2.41
N LEU A 378 -14.76 -0.89 -1.65
CA LEU A 378 -15.85 -0.74 -0.68
C LEU A 378 -17.23 -0.72 -1.33
N ASP A 379 -17.32 -0.07 -2.48
CA ASP A 379 -18.55 0.11 -3.26
C ASP A 379 -18.76 -1.05 -4.27
N ASP A 380 -17.85 -2.05 -4.27
CA ASP A 380 -17.82 -3.21 -5.19
C ASP A 380 -17.98 -2.82 -6.67
N PHE A 381 -17.24 -1.78 -7.08
CA PHE A 381 -17.29 -1.26 -8.45
C PHE A 381 -17.05 -2.39 -9.47
N GLU A 382 -18.03 -2.64 -10.35
CA GLU A 382 -17.99 -3.70 -11.38
C GLU A 382 -17.57 -5.08 -10.83
N GLY A 383 -17.91 -5.39 -9.56
CA GLY A 383 -17.58 -6.66 -8.91
C GLY A 383 -16.12 -6.82 -8.51
N VAL A 384 -15.36 -5.72 -8.39
CA VAL A 384 -13.92 -5.78 -8.10
C VAL A 384 -13.60 -6.41 -6.74
N ALA A 385 -14.44 -6.22 -5.73
CA ALA A 385 -14.21 -6.86 -4.41
C ALA A 385 -14.31 -8.38 -4.51
N GLY A 386 -15.30 -8.88 -5.25
CA GLY A 386 -15.44 -10.30 -5.59
C GLY A 386 -14.24 -10.83 -6.36
N MET A 387 -13.82 -10.14 -7.42
CA MET A 387 -12.63 -10.51 -8.22
C MET A 387 -11.35 -10.55 -7.38
N LEU A 388 -11.14 -9.55 -6.52
CA LEU A 388 -10.00 -9.56 -5.59
C LEU A 388 -10.05 -10.79 -4.69
N LYS A 389 -11.18 -11.05 -4.04
CA LYS A 389 -11.36 -12.15 -3.09
C LYS A 389 -11.16 -13.53 -3.72
N THR A 390 -11.71 -13.77 -4.92
CA THR A 390 -11.78 -15.12 -5.50
C THR A 390 -10.66 -15.43 -6.48
N ASP A 391 -10.21 -14.44 -7.26
CA ASP A 391 -9.32 -14.65 -8.38
C ASP A 391 -7.90 -14.14 -8.12
N ILE A 392 -7.78 -12.97 -7.49
CA ILE A 392 -6.50 -12.30 -7.29
C ILE A 392 -5.89 -12.65 -5.93
N HIS A 393 -6.70 -12.67 -4.86
CA HIS A 393 -6.28 -12.89 -3.47
C HIS A 393 -7.04 -14.06 -2.79
N PRO A 394 -7.15 -15.23 -3.41
CA PRO A 394 -7.94 -16.36 -2.85
C PRO A 394 -7.36 -16.93 -1.55
N ALA A 395 -6.13 -16.55 -1.20
CA ALA A 395 -5.47 -16.89 0.05
C ALA A 395 -4.93 -15.63 0.74
N ARG A 396 -4.86 -15.65 2.08
CA ARG A 396 -4.21 -14.59 2.85
C ARG A 396 -2.72 -14.51 2.52
N ALA A 397 -2.15 -13.30 2.60
CA ALA A 397 -0.71 -13.10 2.48
C ALA A 397 -0.19 -12.29 3.66
N LEU A 398 1.04 -12.60 4.07
CA LEU A 398 1.78 -11.80 5.04
C LEU A 398 2.40 -10.57 4.34
N ILE A 399 2.57 -9.50 5.08
CA ILE A 399 3.39 -8.37 4.61
C ILE A 399 4.83 -8.85 4.35
N PRO A 400 5.51 -8.37 3.31
CA PRO A 400 6.93 -8.64 3.08
C PRO A 400 7.78 -8.24 4.28
N ALA A 401 8.74 -9.07 4.68
CA ALA A 401 9.59 -8.80 5.83
C ALA A 401 10.65 -7.74 5.50
N TYR A 402 10.79 -6.73 6.34
CA TYR A 402 11.78 -5.64 6.22
C TYR A 402 13.10 -6.03 6.86
N THR A 403 13.75 -7.06 6.32
CA THR A 403 14.99 -7.64 6.87
C THR A 403 16.17 -6.67 6.89
N HIS A 404 16.14 -5.63 6.07
CA HIS A 404 17.15 -4.56 6.09
C HIS A 404 17.03 -3.64 7.32
N MET A 405 15.84 -3.59 7.96
CA MET A 405 15.64 -2.84 9.20
C MET A 405 15.98 -3.70 10.44
N HIS A 406 15.65 -4.99 10.38
CA HIS A 406 15.94 -5.98 11.42
C HIS A 406 15.87 -7.39 10.82
N ASP A 407 16.92 -8.20 10.98
CA ASP A 407 17.03 -9.56 10.41
C ASP A 407 16.84 -10.67 11.45
N GLY A 408 16.62 -10.29 12.72
CA GLY A 408 16.32 -11.21 13.82
C GLY A 408 14.95 -11.89 13.66
N ARG A 409 14.68 -12.91 14.46
CA ARG A 409 13.39 -13.58 14.52
C ARG A 409 12.81 -13.50 15.92
N PRO A 410 11.51 -13.22 16.08
CA PRO A 410 10.88 -13.27 17.38
C PRO A 410 10.90 -14.69 17.97
N GLY A 411 10.72 -14.78 19.28
CA GLY A 411 10.61 -16.08 19.95
C GLY A 411 9.37 -16.84 19.48
N ALA A 412 9.49 -18.17 19.37
CA ALA A 412 8.36 -19.03 19.06
C ALA A 412 7.29 -18.98 20.16
N VAL A 413 6.04 -19.19 19.81
CA VAL A 413 4.96 -19.34 20.78
C VAL A 413 5.17 -20.58 21.64
N LYS A 414 4.73 -20.52 22.91
CA LYS A 414 4.87 -21.59 23.91
C LYS A 414 3.50 -22.11 24.31
N LYS A 415 3.45 -23.30 24.88
CA LYS A 415 2.23 -23.92 25.43
C LYS A 415 1.03 -23.84 24.46
N LEU A 416 1.28 -24.18 23.21
CA LEU A 416 0.21 -24.28 22.22
C LEU A 416 -0.72 -25.43 22.60
N THR A 417 -1.95 -25.15 22.98
CA THR A 417 -2.94 -26.12 23.49
C THR A 417 -4.36 -25.79 23.06
N GLU A 418 -5.21 -26.78 23.05
CA GLU A 418 -6.66 -26.62 22.91
C GLU A 418 -7.33 -26.38 24.27
N VAL A 419 -8.36 -25.55 24.30
CA VAL A 419 -9.16 -25.24 25.47
C VAL A 419 -10.63 -25.26 25.09
N PHE A 420 -11.43 -25.97 25.88
CA PHE A 420 -12.89 -26.02 25.74
C PHE A 420 -13.53 -25.16 26.82
N THR A 421 -14.52 -24.38 26.43
CA THR A 421 -15.49 -23.77 27.33
C THR A 421 -16.86 -24.38 27.07
N GLU A 422 -17.89 -23.97 27.84
CA GLU A 422 -19.25 -24.49 27.62
C GLU A 422 -19.75 -24.30 26.19
N ASP A 423 -19.39 -23.16 25.55
CA ASP A 423 -19.91 -22.76 24.23
C ASP A 423 -18.90 -22.76 23.11
N MET A 424 -17.59 -22.81 23.41
CA MET A 424 -16.55 -22.55 22.38
C MET A 424 -15.32 -23.43 22.56
N HIS A 425 -14.65 -23.69 21.44
CA HIS A 425 -13.41 -24.43 21.35
C HIS A 425 -12.31 -23.50 20.84
N PHE A 426 -11.20 -23.38 21.58
CA PHE A 426 -10.11 -22.47 21.27
C PHE A 426 -8.80 -23.22 21.11
N LEU A 427 -7.96 -22.70 20.22
CA LEU A 427 -6.52 -22.90 20.21
C LEU A 427 -5.89 -21.71 20.93
N THR A 428 -5.07 -21.95 21.96
CA THR A 428 -4.43 -20.89 22.75
C THR A 428 -2.93 -21.10 22.86
N TRP A 429 -2.18 -20.02 23.10
CA TRP A 429 -0.71 -20.07 23.27
C TRP A 429 -0.20 -18.95 24.16
N GLU A 430 0.98 -19.17 24.73
CA GLU A 430 1.74 -18.15 25.42
C GLU A 430 2.80 -17.54 24.50
N HIS A 431 3.13 -16.28 24.71
CA HIS A 431 4.13 -15.53 23.96
C HIS A 431 4.85 -14.51 24.84
N ASN A 432 5.99 -14.01 24.35
CA ASN A 432 6.76 -12.94 24.97
C ASN A 432 6.50 -11.59 24.29
N LYS A 433 5.23 -11.20 24.11
CA LYS A 433 4.90 -9.87 23.60
C LYS A 433 5.33 -8.84 24.63
N ARG A 434 6.17 -7.91 24.23
CA ARG A 434 6.59 -6.78 25.04
C ARG A 434 6.25 -5.51 24.30
N PRO A 435 5.32 -4.69 24.81
CA PRO A 435 5.09 -3.35 24.26
C PRO A 435 6.42 -2.59 24.17
N LEU A 436 6.63 -1.82 23.13
CA LEU A 436 7.83 -1.03 22.86
C LEU A 436 9.10 -1.83 22.47
N GLN A 437 9.03 -3.15 22.33
CA GLN A 437 10.12 -3.97 21.79
C GLN A 437 9.70 -4.56 20.44
N PRO A 438 9.96 -3.84 19.34
CA PRO A 438 9.44 -4.18 18.01
C PRO A 438 9.96 -5.53 17.49
N GLU A 439 11.11 -6.01 17.98
CA GLU A 439 11.71 -7.31 17.69
C GLU A 439 11.01 -8.49 18.38
N THR A 440 10.09 -8.23 19.33
CA THR A 440 9.27 -9.28 19.96
C THR A 440 8.01 -9.56 19.16
N ALA A 441 7.28 -10.62 19.52
CA ALA A 441 6.03 -10.98 18.88
C ALA A 441 5.03 -9.81 18.95
N GLN A 442 4.52 -9.37 17.80
CA GLN A 442 3.47 -8.36 17.67
C GLN A 442 2.15 -8.97 17.19
N LYS A 443 2.24 -9.92 16.27
CA LYS A 443 1.12 -10.64 15.66
C LYS A 443 1.46 -12.12 15.57
N PHE A 444 0.43 -12.95 15.33
CA PHE A 444 0.57 -14.40 15.16
C PHE A 444 -0.05 -14.83 13.85
N VAL A 445 0.52 -15.88 13.26
CA VAL A 445 -0.02 -16.50 12.05
C VAL A 445 -0.47 -17.90 12.43
N VAL A 446 -1.74 -18.18 12.16
CA VAL A 446 -2.33 -19.51 12.35
C VAL A 446 -2.44 -20.19 11.01
N TYR A 447 -1.79 -21.35 10.89
CA TYR A 447 -1.85 -22.23 9.73
C TYR A 447 -2.64 -23.47 10.04
N ARG A 448 -3.33 -24.02 9.02
CA ARG A 448 -4.03 -25.28 9.10
C ARG A 448 -3.61 -26.20 7.95
N PHE A 449 -3.19 -27.43 8.30
CA PHE A 449 -2.84 -28.48 7.37
C PHE A 449 -3.70 -29.72 7.59
N HIS A 450 -4.08 -30.42 6.53
CA HIS A 450 -4.72 -31.71 6.70
C HIS A 450 -3.72 -32.69 7.37
N HIS A 451 -4.20 -33.63 8.22
CA HIS A 451 -3.33 -34.47 9.05
C HIS A 451 -2.31 -35.33 8.29
N LYS A 452 -2.54 -35.61 7.00
CA LYS A 452 -1.63 -36.32 6.09
C LYS A 452 -0.78 -35.39 5.23
N GLU A 453 -1.03 -34.09 5.28
CA GLU A 453 -0.32 -33.14 4.46
C GLU A 453 1.07 -32.84 5.02
N LYS A 454 2.05 -32.67 4.12
CA LYS A 454 3.38 -32.19 4.51
C LYS A 454 3.25 -30.71 4.95
N ILE A 455 3.79 -30.40 6.12
CA ILE A 455 3.81 -29.03 6.60
C ILE A 455 4.78 -28.23 5.73
N ASP A 456 4.24 -27.27 4.99
CA ASP A 456 5.00 -26.30 4.20
C ASP A 456 4.44 -24.90 4.47
N LEU A 457 5.14 -24.13 5.29
CA LEU A 457 4.75 -22.79 5.67
C LEU A 457 4.89 -21.76 4.53
N ASN A 458 5.42 -22.13 3.38
CA ASN A 458 5.47 -21.24 2.21
C ASN A 458 4.18 -21.23 1.40
N ARG A 459 3.26 -22.13 1.70
CA ARG A 459 1.96 -22.19 1.04
C ARG A 459 0.97 -21.23 1.69
N ALA A 460 0.62 -20.18 0.97
CA ALA A 460 -0.31 -19.14 1.42
C ALA A 460 -1.70 -19.71 1.76
N GLU A 461 -2.14 -20.75 1.05
CA GLU A 461 -3.46 -21.39 1.21
C GLU A 461 -3.66 -21.98 2.60
N ASN A 462 -2.58 -22.26 3.31
CA ASN A 462 -2.63 -22.80 4.67
C ASN A 462 -2.73 -21.71 5.75
N ILE A 463 -2.55 -20.44 5.41
CA ILE A 463 -2.75 -19.30 6.34
C ILE A 463 -4.26 -19.09 6.52
N ILE A 464 -4.77 -19.38 7.70
CA ILE A 464 -6.19 -19.20 8.01
C ILE A 464 -6.46 -17.89 8.75
N GLN A 465 -5.48 -17.40 9.54
CA GLN A 465 -5.61 -16.12 10.23
C GLN A 465 -4.26 -15.48 10.52
N VAL A 466 -4.25 -14.13 10.51
CA VAL A 466 -3.23 -13.29 11.13
C VAL A 466 -3.93 -12.48 12.22
N THR A 467 -3.44 -12.52 13.46
CA THR A 467 -4.13 -11.93 14.63
C THR A 467 -3.13 -11.37 15.65
N PRO A 468 -3.47 -10.28 16.36
CA PRO A 468 -2.71 -9.83 17.52
C PRO A 468 -3.02 -10.65 18.79
N ASP A 469 -4.10 -11.44 18.78
CA ASP A 469 -4.58 -12.22 19.91
C ASP A 469 -3.76 -13.49 20.09
N ASN A 470 -3.70 -13.99 21.32
CA ASN A 470 -3.01 -15.24 21.66
C ASN A 470 -3.95 -16.44 21.67
N PHE A 471 -5.05 -16.36 20.90
CA PHE A 471 -6.00 -17.44 20.71
C PHE A 471 -6.61 -17.42 19.29
N PHE A 472 -7.17 -18.55 18.91
CA PHE A 472 -7.95 -18.74 17.69
C PHE A 472 -9.17 -19.59 18.00
N VAL A 473 -10.35 -19.17 17.55
CA VAL A 473 -11.59 -19.94 17.69
C VAL A 473 -11.59 -21.08 16.67
N LEU A 474 -11.58 -22.30 17.16
CA LEU A 474 -11.61 -23.50 16.32
C LEU A 474 -13.04 -23.75 15.80
N PRO A 475 -13.22 -24.05 14.49
CA PRO A 475 -14.52 -24.39 13.96
C PRO A 475 -14.93 -25.79 14.46
N TYR A 476 -16.22 -26.02 14.68
CA TYR A 476 -16.75 -27.38 14.85
C TYR A 476 -17.01 -27.99 13.47
N GLU A 477 -16.37 -29.12 13.18
CA GLU A 477 -16.46 -29.82 11.89
C GLU A 477 -16.96 -31.28 12.03
N GLY A 478 -17.84 -31.53 13.00
CA GLY A 478 -18.50 -32.82 13.21
C GLY A 478 -17.69 -33.86 13.98
N GLY A 479 -16.51 -33.50 14.50
CA GLY A 479 -15.69 -34.38 15.31
C GLY A 479 -14.89 -35.46 14.55
N ASP A 480 -14.90 -35.46 13.21
CA ASP A 480 -14.25 -36.50 12.38
C ASP A 480 -13.01 -36.04 11.65
N LYS A 481 -12.86 -34.74 11.43
CA LYS A 481 -11.76 -34.19 10.66
C LYS A 481 -10.52 -33.97 11.52
N ARG A 482 -9.37 -34.39 10.97
CA ARG A 482 -8.07 -34.29 11.66
C ARG A 482 -7.16 -33.29 10.95
N TYR A 483 -6.63 -32.36 11.73
CA TYR A 483 -5.75 -31.31 11.23
C TYR A 483 -4.46 -31.19 12.05
N ILE A 484 -3.47 -30.55 11.44
CA ILE A 484 -2.30 -30.04 12.13
C ILE A 484 -2.41 -28.52 12.10
N TYR A 485 -2.54 -27.90 13.27
CA TYR A 485 -2.42 -26.46 13.42
C TYR A 485 -0.99 -26.10 13.74
N VAL A 486 -0.52 -25.02 13.10
CA VAL A 486 0.80 -24.45 13.33
C VAL A 486 0.62 -22.99 13.64
N VAL A 487 1.31 -22.51 14.66
CA VAL A 487 1.31 -21.09 15.04
C VAL A 487 2.74 -20.57 15.02
N THR A 488 2.92 -19.42 14.37
CA THR A 488 4.16 -18.65 14.40
C THR A 488 3.90 -17.25 14.92
N ALA A 489 4.93 -16.58 15.42
CA ALA A 489 4.88 -15.17 15.80
C ALA A 489 5.52 -14.31 14.71
N LEU A 490 5.01 -13.10 14.51
CA LEU A 490 5.60 -12.05 13.69
C LEU A 490 6.06 -10.89 14.58
N ASP A 491 7.26 -10.34 14.33
CA ASP A 491 7.69 -9.07 14.89
C ASP A 491 7.13 -7.87 14.09
N ALA A 492 7.46 -6.65 14.50
CA ALA A 492 7.02 -5.43 13.80
C ALA A 492 7.64 -5.27 12.40
N PHE A 493 8.73 -5.98 12.12
CA PHE A 493 9.40 -5.96 10.81
C PHE A 493 8.90 -7.07 9.87
N GLY A 494 7.96 -7.89 10.34
CA GLY A 494 7.40 -9.00 9.58
C GLY A 494 8.26 -10.26 9.60
N ASN A 495 9.31 -10.36 10.43
CA ASN A 495 10.10 -11.58 10.59
C ASN A 495 9.29 -12.63 11.33
N GLU A 496 9.39 -13.88 10.89
CA GLU A 496 8.58 -14.98 11.40
C GLU A 496 9.39 -15.92 12.28
N SER A 497 8.83 -16.27 13.44
CA SER A 497 9.44 -17.18 14.40
C SER A 497 9.56 -18.62 13.88
N LYS A 498 10.26 -19.48 14.64
CA LYS A 498 10.12 -20.93 14.51
C LYS A 498 8.66 -21.33 14.80
N PRO A 499 8.14 -22.39 14.13
CA PRO A 499 6.76 -22.84 14.32
C PRO A 499 6.58 -23.64 15.60
N SER A 500 5.42 -23.50 16.23
CA SER A 500 4.87 -24.44 17.20
C SER A 500 3.66 -25.15 16.58
N ARG A 501 3.43 -26.42 16.90
CA ARG A 501 2.41 -27.25 16.25
C ARG A 501 1.63 -28.12 17.22
N ILE A 502 0.37 -28.38 16.89
CA ILE A 502 -0.52 -29.32 17.60
C ILE A 502 -1.36 -30.10 16.58
N LYS A 503 -1.73 -31.35 16.93
CA LYS A 503 -2.67 -32.15 16.14
C LYS A 503 -4.03 -32.14 16.83
N LEU A 504 -5.07 -31.79 16.10
CA LEU A 504 -6.42 -31.69 16.59
C LEU A 504 -7.38 -32.55 15.76
N LYS A 505 -8.48 -32.96 16.40
CA LYS A 505 -9.62 -33.59 15.78
C LYS A 505 -10.83 -32.69 16.02
N LEU A 506 -11.42 -32.16 14.94
CA LEU A 506 -12.53 -31.21 14.97
C LEU A 506 -13.81 -31.79 14.40
#